data_02d6559318231c5c4bae5546dc2606bf
#
_entry.id   02d6559318231c5c4bae5546dc2606bf
#
_cell.length_a   1.000
_cell.length_b   1.000
_cell.length_c   1.000
_cell.angle_alpha   90.00
_cell.angle_beta   90.00
_cell.angle_gamma   90.00
#
_symmetry.space_group_name_H-M   'P 1'
#
loop_
_entity.id
_entity.type
_entity.pdbx_description
1 polymer ?
#
loop_
_entity_poly.entity_id
_entity_poly.type
_entity_poly.pdbx_seq_one_letter_code
_entity_poly.pdbx_strand_id
1 'polypeptide(L)'
;MKIELYTFTYNDSALIPFFLRHYEPIVDRMTFIDSGSNDGSLSLLKDHRVIQTGLTWWDWDKLHWTRQNIWKGSEYDLVLFPDLDEFFYRPELRKFLEQNSFDIYQLEGYQMVSRNFPTKGSNILNINCGVRLPLYDKYTIFNPKADVRFPNAHRVETTSNNICRYQIKLLHYKFLGVDHMLKRAQEVQERVPKNSYCQVIEGNILQKFSGFVKNRQEYKEEIENLIKEAKPII
;
A
#
# COMPACT_ATOMS: atom_id res chain seq x y z
N MET A 1 20.19 7.12 11.29
CA MET A 1 19.26 5.99 11.03
C MET A 1 19.18 5.73 9.53
N LYS A 2 19.32 4.48 9.11
CA LYS A 2 19.14 4.06 7.71
C LYS A 2 17.78 3.42 7.54
N ILE A 3 17.00 3.84 6.56
CA ILE A 3 15.63 3.40 6.33
C ILE A 3 15.51 2.79 4.93
N GLU A 4 14.97 1.58 4.86
CA GLU A 4 14.68 0.90 3.60
C GLU A 4 13.18 0.73 3.40
N LEU A 5 12.71 0.93 2.17
CA LEU A 5 11.33 0.71 1.79
C LEU A 5 11.23 -0.45 0.80
N TYR A 6 10.27 -1.32 1.05
CA TYR A 6 9.81 -2.35 0.11
C TYR A 6 8.36 -2.09 -0.27
N THR A 7 8.00 -2.32 -1.52
CA THR A 7 6.60 -2.29 -1.98
C THR A 7 6.38 -3.25 -3.13
N PHE A 8 5.19 -3.85 -3.18
CA PHE A 8 4.76 -4.59 -4.36
C PHE A 8 4.25 -3.61 -5.41
N THR A 9 4.53 -3.93 -6.69
CA THR A 9 4.02 -3.15 -7.83
C THR A 9 3.53 -4.05 -8.96
N TYR A 10 2.45 -3.61 -9.59
CA TYR A 10 1.94 -4.17 -10.83
C TYR A 10 1.09 -3.15 -11.59
N ASN A 11 1.55 -2.73 -12.77
CA ASN A 11 0.87 -1.76 -13.62
C ASN A 11 0.46 -0.48 -12.87
N ASP A 12 1.39 0.08 -12.12
CA ASP A 12 1.19 1.23 -11.24
C ASP A 12 1.81 2.52 -11.80
N SER A 13 2.06 2.59 -13.14
CA SER A 13 2.71 3.75 -13.77
C SER A 13 2.06 5.09 -13.43
N ALA A 14 0.76 5.10 -13.15
CA ALA A 14 0.03 6.29 -12.76
C ALA A 14 0.37 6.77 -11.34
N LEU A 15 0.60 5.86 -10.37
CA LEU A 15 0.86 6.17 -8.96
C LEU A 15 2.34 6.29 -8.63
N ILE A 16 3.23 5.56 -9.31
CA ILE A 16 4.68 5.56 -9.07
C ILE A 16 5.27 6.97 -8.94
N PRO A 17 4.96 7.96 -9.81
CA PRO A 17 5.55 9.30 -9.68
C PRO A 17 5.18 10.02 -8.37
N PHE A 18 4.00 9.77 -7.83
CA PHE A 18 3.57 10.30 -6.54
C PHE A 18 4.25 9.57 -5.38
N PHE A 19 4.36 8.25 -5.51
CA PHE A 19 5.01 7.39 -4.52
C PHE A 19 6.49 7.75 -4.35
N LEU A 20 7.23 7.86 -5.46
CA LEU A 20 8.62 8.26 -5.46
C LEU A 20 8.80 9.63 -4.81
N ARG A 21 8.07 10.64 -5.27
CA ARG A 21 8.15 12.00 -4.71
C ARG A 21 7.90 12.04 -3.21
N HIS A 22 7.00 11.19 -2.71
CA HIS A 22 6.65 11.15 -1.29
C HIS A 22 7.74 10.46 -0.46
N TYR A 23 8.25 9.32 -0.92
CA TYR A 23 9.13 8.49 -0.11
C TYR A 23 10.62 8.75 -0.30
N GLU A 24 11.07 9.27 -1.46
CA GLU A 24 12.49 9.60 -1.70
C GLU A 24 13.11 10.46 -0.59
N PRO A 25 12.45 11.51 -0.05
CA PRO A 25 13.02 12.30 1.04
C PRO A 25 12.95 11.59 2.41
N ILE A 26 12.24 10.47 2.53
CA ILE A 26 12.01 9.78 3.79
C ILE A 26 12.95 8.60 3.97
N VAL A 27 13.32 7.89 2.88
CA VAL A 27 14.06 6.63 2.94
C VAL A 27 15.40 6.71 2.22
N ASP A 28 16.32 5.82 2.56
CA ASP A 28 17.64 5.76 1.94
C ASP A 28 17.70 4.78 0.77
N ARG A 29 16.78 3.82 0.72
CA ARG A 29 16.64 2.86 -0.38
C ARG A 29 15.20 2.46 -0.59
N MET A 30 14.79 2.35 -1.84
CA MET A 30 13.51 1.75 -2.23
C MET A 30 13.76 0.49 -3.06
N THR A 31 13.02 -0.57 -2.73
CA THR A 31 13.02 -1.84 -3.44
C THR A 31 11.59 -2.16 -3.89
N PHE A 32 11.39 -2.23 -5.19
CA PHE A 32 10.11 -2.55 -5.81
C PHE A 32 10.06 -4.04 -6.16
N ILE A 33 9.02 -4.72 -5.74
CA ILE A 33 8.78 -6.14 -6.00
C ILE A 33 7.76 -6.21 -7.14
N ASP A 34 8.27 -6.29 -8.36
CA ASP A 34 7.44 -6.22 -9.56
C ASP A 34 6.82 -7.59 -9.88
N SER A 35 5.52 -7.58 -10.11
CA SER A 35 4.71 -8.74 -10.45
C SER A 35 4.42 -8.86 -11.96
N GLY A 36 5.34 -8.39 -12.82
CA GLY A 36 5.24 -8.49 -14.27
C GLY A 36 4.50 -7.31 -14.90
N SER A 37 4.83 -6.09 -14.50
CA SER A 37 4.27 -4.86 -15.10
C SER A 37 4.59 -4.72 -16.58
N ASN A 38 3.62 -4.22 -17.37
CA ASN A 38 3.74 -3.98 -18.80
C ASN A 38 3.20 -2.61 -19.25
N ASP A 39 2.90 -1.70 -18.31
CA ASP A 39 2.29 -0.38 -18.53
C ASP A 39 3.29 0.80 -18.52
N GLY A 40 4.60 0.52 -18.50
CA GLY A 40 5.65 1.53 -18.36
C GLY A 40 6.14 1.75 -16.91
N SER A 41 5.60 1.05 -15.93
CA SER A 41 6.05 1.11 -14.52
C SER A 41 7.55 0.89 -14.38
N LEU A 42 8.11 -0.14 -15.03
CA LEU A 42 9.53 -0.46 -14.96
C LEU A 42 10.44 0.67 -15.48
N SER A 43 10.00 1.40 -16.51
CA SER A 43 10.73 2.55 -17.04
C SER A 43 10.82 3.71 -16.03
N LEU A 44 9.82 3.88 -15.19
CA LEU A 44 9.80 4.88 -14.11
C LEU A 44 10.69 4.48 -12.94
N LEU A 45 10.98 3.20 -12.78
CA LEU A 45 11.74 2.62 -11.66
C LEU A 45 13.21 2.31 -12.01
N LYS A 46 13.69 2.74 -13.18
CA LYS A 46 15.04 2.40 -13.68
C LYS A 46 16.20 2.76 -12.74
N ASP A 47 16.03 3.78 -11.91
CA ASP A 47 17.04 4.26 -10.97
C ASP A 47 16.87 3.64 -9.55
N HIS A 48 15.93 2.71 -9.40
CA HIS A 48 15.63 2.01 -8.16
C HIS A 48 15.89 0.51 -8.26
N ARG A 49 16.00 -0.15 -7.11
CA ARG A 49 16.09 -1.61 -7.07
C ARG A 49 14.75 -2.23 -7.42
N VAL A 50 14.72 -3.05 -8.47
CA VAL A 50 13.53 -3.82 -8.87
C VAL A 50 13.84 -5.31 -8.79
N ILE A 51 12.97 -6.05 -8.11
CA ILE A 51 12.99 -7.52 -8.05
C ILE A 51 11.77 -8.03 -8.83
N GLN A 52 12.02 -8.63 -9.98
CA GLN A 52 10.96 -9.23 -10.79
C GLN A 52 10.65 -10.62 -10.24
N THR A 53 9.43 -10.84 -9.80
CA THR A 53 9.02 -12.09 -9.15
C THR A 53 8.17 -12.99 -10.03
N GLY A 54 7.50 -12.43 -11.05
CA GLY A 54 6.49 -13.13 -11.83
C GLY A 54 5.28 -13.61 -11.00
N LEU A 55 5.18 -13.21 -9.73
CA LEU A 55 4.06 -13.57 -8.87
C LEU A 55 2.80 -12.84 -9.33
N THR A 56 1.67 -13.52 -9.19
CA THR A 56 0.35 -12.91 -9.42
C THR A 56 -0.37 -12.68 -8.09
N TRP A 57 -1.39 -11.85 -8.08
CA TRP A 57 -2.23 -11.62 -6.91
C TRP A 57 -2.87 -12.90 -6.34
N TRP A 58 -2.88 -13.97 -7.12
CA TRP A 58 -3.44 -15.26 -6.75
C TRP A 58 -2.43 -16.20 -6.10
N ASP A 59 -1.16 -15.84 -6.17
CA ASP A 59 -0.08 -16.54 -5.46
C ASP A 59 0.00 -16.07 -3.99
N TRP A 60 -1.13 -16.04 -3.28
CA TRP A 60 -1.25 -15.50 -1.91
C TRP A 60 -0.17 -16.01 -0.98
N ASP A 61 0.08 -17.30 -0.98
CA ASP A 61 1.09 -17.93 -0.11
C ASP A 61 2.49 -17.42 -0.44
N LYS A 62 2.81 -17.26 -1.73
CA LYS A 62 4.12 -16.77 -2.17
C LYS A 62 4.27 -15.27 -1.91
N LEU A 63 3.22 -14.47 -2.17
CA LEU A 63 3.22 -13.04 -1.85
C LEU A 63 3.37 -12.82 -0.35
N HIS A 64 2.63 -13.59 0.43
CA HIS A 64 2.71 -13.55 1.88
C HIS A 64 4.10 -13.99 2.37
N TRP A 65 4.64 -15.09 1.84
CA TRP A 65 6.00 -15.52 2.13
C TRP A 65 7.03 -14.45 1.77
N THR A 66 6.89 -13.80 0.61
CA THR A 66 7.78 -12.71 0.18
C THR A 66 7.70 -11.55 1.16
N ARG A 67 6.50 -11.10 1.53
CA ARG A 67 6.31 -10.03 2.53
C ARG A 67 6.96 -10.36 3.87
N GLN A 68 6.95 -11.63 4.27
CA GLN A 68 7.53 -12.09 5.54
C GLN A 68 9.06 -12.20 5.52
N ASN A 69 9.67 -12.35 4.36
CA ASN A 69 11.06 -12.80 4.31
C ASN A 69 12.00 -11.86 3.54
N ILE A 70 11.50 -11.02 2.63
CA ILE A 70 12.34 -10.22 1.72
C ILE A 70 13.23 -9.20 2.45
N TRP A 71 12.80 -8.75 3.60
CA TRP A 71 13.51 -7.80 4.44
C TRP A 71 14.42 -8.46 5.48
N LYS A 72 14.31 -9.78 5.68
CA LYS A 72 15.16 -10.50 6.62
C LYS A 72 16.62 -10.43 6.18
N GLY A 73 17.49 -10.08 7.11
CA GLY A 73 18.90 -9.80 6.82
C GLY A 73 19.16 -8.39 6.28
N SER A 74 18.18 -7.51 6.29
CA SER A 74 18.40 -6.09 6.01
C SER A 74 19.36 -5.49 7.03
N GLU A 75 20.35 -4.75 6.55
CA GLU A 75 21.32 -4.00 7.38
C GLU A 75 20.80 -2.61 7.79
N TYR A 76 19.58 -2.27 7.38
CA TYR A 76 18.93 -1.01 7.70
C TYR A 76 18.37 -1.04 9.12
N ASP A 77 18.21 0.14 9.70
CA ASP A 77 17.68 0.27 11.07
C ASP A 77 16.17 0.15 11.11
N LEU A 78 15.51 0.53 10.01
CA LEU A 78 14.06 0.52 9.89
C LEU A 78 13.63 0.08 8.49
N VAL A 79 12.55 -0.69 8.43
CA VAL A 79 11.88 -1.11 7.20
C VAL A 79 10.50 -0.47 7.14
N LEU A 80 10.18 0.10 5.98
CA LEU A 80 8.85 0.54 5.60
C LEU A 80 8.31 -0.42 4.53
N PHE A 81 7.06 -0.89 4.69
CA PHE A 81 6.45 -1.80 3.71
C PHE A 81 5.02 -1.37 3.36
N PRO A 82 4.81 -0.16 2.77
CA PRO A 82 3.51 0.25 2.26
C PRO A 82 3.12 -0.56 1.02
N ASP A 83 1.81 -0.67 0.77
CA ASP A 83 1.31 -0.95 -0.58
C ASP A 83 1.47 0.33 -1.44
N LEU A 84 1.50 0.22 -2.78
CA LEU A 84 1.87 1.36 -3.64
C LEU A 84 0.86 2.52 -3.60
N ASP A 85 -0.36 2.26 -3.16
CA ASP A 85 -1.42 3.25 -2.94
C ASP A 85 -1.51 3.72 -1.47
N GLU A 86 -0.51 3.38 -0.63
CA GLU A 86 -0.43 3.77 0.78
C GLU A 86 0.68 4.80 1.02
N PHE A 87 0.34 5.90 1.68
CA PHE A 87 1.25 7.00 1.98
C PHE A 87 1.26 7.28 3.48
N PHE A 88 2.42 7.16 4.11
CA PHE A 88 2.57 7.41 5.54
C PHE A 88 2.73 8.91 5.79
N TYR A 89 1.89 9.48 6.62
CA TYR A 89 1.89 10.90 6.88
C TYR A 89 2.07 11.24 8.37
N ARG A 90 3.04 12.07 8.59
CA ARG A 90 3.30 12.85 9.79
C ARG A 90 4.15 14.06 9.37
N PRO A 91 3.92 15.26 9.89
CA PRO A 91 4.87 16.35 9.71
C PRO A 91 6.28 15.92 10.11
N GLU A 92 7.30 16.21 9.29
CA GLU A 92 8.69 15.82 9.51
C GLU A 92 8.87 14.29 9.80
N LEU A 93 8.19 13.43 9.04
CA LEU A 93 8.16 11.97 9.28
C LEU A 93 9.57 11.39 9.43
N ARG A 94 10.52 11.72 8.52
CA ARG A 94 11.92 11.26 8.59
C ARG A 94 12.55 11.59 9.93
N LYS A 95 12.45 12.83 10.37
CA LYS A 95 13.00 13.31 11.64
C LYS A 95 12.35 12.61 12.84
N PHE A 96 11.03 12.40 12.78
CA PHE A 96 10.33 11.66 13.82
C PHE A 96 10.85 10.23 13.95
N LEU A 97 11.05 9.52 12.84
CA LEU A 97 11.59 8.16 12.83
C LEU A 97 13.03 8.13 13.39
N GLU A 98 13.86 9.11 13.04
CA GLU A 98 15.26 9.22 13.52
C GLU A 98 15.35 9.51 15.02
N GLN A 99 14.40 10.23 15.58
CA GLN A 99 14.38 10.61 16.99
C GLN A 99 13.71 9.57 17.90
N ASN A 100 13.06 8.55 17.32
CA ASN A 100 12.27 7.58 18.07
C ASN A 100 12.63 6.15 17.65
N SER A 101 13.16 5.37 18.56
CA SER A 101 13.58 3.99 18.35
C SER A 101 12.51 3.01 18.82
N PHE A 102 11.42 2.91 18.09
CA PHE A 102 10.42 1.85 18.31
C PHE A 102 10.71 0.62 17.45
N ASP A 103 10.37 -0.56 17.96
CA ASP A 103 10.51 -1.79 17.21
C ASP A 103 9.42 -1.93 16.15
N ILE A 104 8.23 -1.41 16.44
CA ILE A 104 7.06 -1.52 15.57
C ILE A 104 6.24 -0.24 15.67
N TYR A 105 5.67 0.17 14.54
CA TYR A 105 4.76 1.31 14.46
C TYR A 105 3.39 0.83 13.96
N GLN A 106 2.37 1.00 14.79
CA GLN A 106 0.97 0.85 14.39
C GLN A 106 0.47 2.18 13.84
N LEU A 107 0.14 2.19 12.56
CA LEU A 107 -0.34 3.39 11.87
C LEU A 107 -1.84 3.56 12.06
N GLU A 108 -2.31 4.79 11.94
CA GLU A 108 -3.72 5.15 11.97
C GLU A 108 -4.27 5.24 10.55
N GLY A 109 -5.14 4.30 10.15
CA GLY A 109 -5.56 4.13 8.77
C GLY A 109 -6.71 5.05 8.35
N TYR A 110 -6.59 5.64 7.16
CA TYR A 110 -7.60 6.50 6.53
C TYR A 110 -7.79 6.09 5.07
N GLN A 111 -9.04 5.93 4.65
CA GLN A 111 -9.40 5.81 3.24
C GLN A 111 -9.54 7.19 2.64
N MET A 112 -8.59 7.57 1.80
CA MET A 112 -8.63 8.86 1.07
C MET A 112 -9.54 8.75 -0.14
N VAL A 113 -10.18 9.86 -0.52
CA VAL A 113 -11.14 9.88 -1.61
C VAL A 113 -11.05 11.16 -2.44
N SER A 114 -11.14 11.00 -3.76
CA SER A 114 -11.24 12.11 -4.71
C SER A 114 -12.10 11.73 -5.91
N ARG A 115 -12.88 12.70 -6.42
CA ARG A 115 -13.65 12.53 -7.67
C ARG A 115 -12.76 12.34 -8.89
N ASN A 116 -11.55 12.87 -8.84
CA ASN A 116 -10.61 12.87 -9.94
C ASN A 116 -9.28 12.25 -9.52
N PHE A 117 -8.62 11.60 -10.46
CA PHE A 117 -7.22 11.21 -10.28
C PHE A 117 -6.34 12.48 -10.18
N PRO A 118 -5.31 12.49 -9.32
CA PRO A 118 -4.47 13.68 -9.14
C PRO A 118 -3.73 14.03 -10.43
N THR A 119 -3.59 15.34 -10.69
CA THR A 119 -2.86 15.84 -11.86
C THR A 119 -1.38 15.47 -11.77
N LYS A 120 -0.82 14.99 -12.89
CA LYS A 120 0.62 14.70 -12.97
C LYS A 120 1.44 15.90 -12.50
N GLY A 121 2.35 15.66 -11.58
CA GLY A 121 3.21 16.70 -10.99
C GLY A 121 2.64 17.37 -9.74
N SER A 122 1.36 17.16 -9.40
CA SER A 122 0.82 17.63 -8.12
C SER A 122 1.34 16.79 -6.93
N ASN A 123 1.19 17.33 -5.72
CA ASN A 123 1.40 16.55 -4.52
C ASN A 123 0.13 15.74 -4.23
N ILE A 124 0.25 14.42 -4.03
CA ILE A 124 -0.90 13.57 -3.72
C ILE A 124 -1.56 13.97 -2.39
N LEU A 125 -0.81 14.54 -1.47
CA LEU A 125 -1.32 15.03 -0.18
C LEU A 125 -2.29 16.21 -0.32
N ASN A 126 -2.39 16.82 -1.53
CA ASN A 126 -3.44 17.81 -1.80
C ASN A 126 -4.85 17.18 -1.78
N ILE A 127 -4.95 15.87 -1.97
CA ILE A 127 -6.16 15.09 -1.69
C ILE A 127 -6.12 14.78 -0.18
N ASN A 128 -6.65 15.70 0.61
CA ASN A 128 -6.51 15.72 2.05
C ASN A 128 -7.78 15.28 2.81
N CYS A 129 -8.83 14.90 2.11
CA CYS A 129 -10.07 14.43 2.71
C CYS A 129 -10.18 12.91 2.66
N GLY A 130 -10.65 12.31 3.74
CA GLY A 130 -10.79 10.87 3.87
C GLY A 130 -11.69 10.46 5.02
N VAL A 131 -11.88 9.16 5.16
CA VAL A 131 -12.68 8.53 6.21
C VAL A 131 -11.77 7.66 7.07
N ARG A 132 -11.86 7.77 8.39
CA ARG A 132 -11.15 6.88 9.31
C ARG A 132 -11.60 5.43 9.09
N LEU A 133 -10.64 4.54 8.84
CA LEU A 133 -10.94 3.14 8.59
C LEU A 133 -9.98 2.24 9.38
N PRO A 134 -10.40 1.73 10.56
CA PRO A 134 -9.55 0.92 11.43
C PRO A 134 -9.02 -0.36 10.78
N LEU A 135 -9.63 -0.83 9.70
CA LEU A 135 -9.12 -1.95 8.90
C LEU A 135 -7.73 -1.66 8.32
N TYR A 136 -7.37 -0.38 8.12
CA TYR A 136 -6.05 0.05 7.65
C TYR A 136 -5.10 0.47 8.77
N ASP A 137 -5.38 0.10 10.02
CA ASP A 137 -4.42 0.23 11.12
C ASP A 137 -3.33 -0.84 10.99
N LYS A 138 -2.40 -0.59 10.07
CA LYS A 138 -1.36 -1.55 9.71
C LYS A 138 -0.08 -1.34 10.51
N TYR A 139 0.76 -2.39 10.52
CA TYR A 139 2.07 -2.44 11.18
C TYR A 139 3.18 -2.53 10.13
N THR A 140 3.24 -1.55 9.25
CA THR A 140 4.09 -1.58 8.05
C THR A 140 5.38 -0.75 8.19
N ILE A 141 5.71 -0.31 9.40
CA ILE A 141 7.01 0.27 9.79
C ILE A 141 7.55 -0.54 10.95
N PHE A 142 8.75 -1.08 10.82
CA PHE A 142 9.32 -1.94 11.87
C PHE A 142 10.85 -2.04 11.78
N ASN A 143 11.48 -2.33 12.92
CA ASN A 143 12.88 -2.69 13.01
C ASN A 143 13.08 -4.13 12.49
N PRO A 144 13.88 -4.38 11.44
CA PRO A 144 14.07 -5.72 10.87
C PRO A 144 14.80 -6.70 11.80
N LYS A 145 15.37 -6.20 12.92
CA LYS A 145 16.03 -7.03 13.94
C LYS A 145 15.09 -7.41 15.08
N ALA A 146 13.91 -6.79 15.14
CA ALA A 146 12.89 -7.14 16.14
C ALA A 146 12.24 -8.49 15.80
N ASP A 147 11.73 -9.15 16.84
CA ASP A 147 10.91 -10.35 16.65
C ASP A 147 9.53 -9.94 16.14
N VAL A 148 9.37 -9.98 14.80
CA VAL A 148 8.13 -9.62 14.13
C VAL A 148 7.71 -10.69 13.13
N ARG A 149 6.45 -11.04 13.16
CA ARG A 149 5.78 -11.89 12.19
C ARG A 149 4.47 -11.27 11.77
N PHE A 150 4.20 -11.30 10.48
CA PHE A 150 2.97 -10.76 9.89
C PHE A 150 2.06 -11.92 9.43
N PRO A 151 1.07 -12.36 10.22
CA PRO A 151 0.10 -13.37 9.79
C PRO A 151 -0.71 -12.95 8.57
N ASN A 152 -0.88 -11.66 8.39
CA ASN A 152 -1.42 -11.03 7.18
C ASN A 152 -0.96 -9.55 7.12
N ALA A 153 -1.39 -8.81 6.10
CA ALA A 153 -1.02 -7.40 5.91
C ALA A 153 -1.51 -6.45 7.02
N HIS A 154 -2.45 -6.88 7.88
CA HIS A 154 -3.10 -6.05 8.90
C HIS A 154 -2.75 -6.44 10.34
N ARG A 155 -2.04 -7.56 10.54
CA ARG A 155 -1.74 -8.08 11.88
C ARG A 155 -0.24 -8.30 12.05
N VAL A 156 0.22 -8.09 13.26
CA VAL A 156 1.57 -8.41 13.69
C VAL A 156 1.51 -9.32 14.92
N GLU A 157 2.39 -10.31 14.95
CA GLU A 157 2.73 -11.10 16.14
C GLU A 157 4.15 -10.70 16.54
N THR A 158 4.34 -10.37 17.82
CA THR A 158 5.62 -9.91 18.35
C THR A 158 5.70 -10.13 19.85
N THR A 159 6.91 -10.34 20.33
CA THR A 159 7.23 -10.34 21.77
C THR A 159 7.66 -8.97 22.25
N SER A 160 7.88 -8.00 21.34
CA SER A 160 8.26 -6.65 21.71
C SER A 160 7.10 -5.85 22.32
N ASN A 161 7.39 -5.13 23.40
CA ASN A 161 6.51 -4.15 24.00
C ASN A 161 6.83 -2.71 23.56
N ASN A 162 7.88 -2.51 22.75
CA ASN A 162 8.32 -1.21 22.25
C ASN A 162 7.56 -0.83 20.97
N ILE A 163 6.28 -0.53 21.10
CA ILE A 163 5.37 -0.26 19.98
C ILE A 163 4.88 1.20 20.02
N CYS A 164 5.16 1.95 18.95
CA CYS A 164 4.53 3.23 18.69
C CYS A 164 3.10 3.04 18.16
N ARG A 165 2.11 3.70 18.74
CA ARG A 165 0.71 3.57 18.30
C ARG A 165 0.13 4.89 17.86
N TYR A 166 -0.47 4.90 16.66
CA TYR A 166 -1.32 5.99 16.12
C TYR A 166 -0.66 7.37 16.04
N GLN A 167 0.67 7.43 15.94
CA GLN A 167 1.39 8.69 15.77
C GLN A 167 1.71 9.00 14.31
N ILE A 168 1.48 8.06 13.42
CA ILE A 168 1.66 8.19 11.98
C ILE A 168 0.35 7.78 11.32
N LYS A 169 -0.14 8.58 10.39
CA LYS A 169 -1.32 8.25 9.58
C LYS A 169 -0.91 7.41 8.39
N LEU A 170 -1.71 6.40 8.05
CA LEU A 170 -1.66 5.68 6.78
C LEU A 170 -2.78 6.21 5.90
N LEU A 171 -2.43 6.86 4.83
CA LEU A 171 -3.35 7.44 3.85
C LEU A 171 -3.46 6.47 2.67
N HIS A 172 -4.58 5.76 2.54
CA HIS A 172 -4.82 4.77 1.50
C HIS A 172 -5.57 5.40 0.33
N TYR A 173 -4.92 5.58 -0.81
CA TYR A 173 -5.42 6.31 -1.99
C TYR A 173 -6.03 5.38 -3.05
N LYS A 174 -6.93 4.50 -2.64
CA LYS A 174 -7.63 3.60 -3.55
C LYS A 174 -8.70 4.32 -4.40
N PHE A 175 -9.43 5.27 -3.81
CA PHE A 175 -10.59 5.91 -4.43
C PHE A 175 -10.21 7.24 -5.09
N LEU A 176 -9.45 7.16 -6.18
CA LEU A 176 -8.93 8.29 -6.95
C LEU A 176 -9.60 8.42 -8.33
N GLY A 177 -10.87 8.74 -8.35
CA GLY A 177 -11.64 8.89 -9.58
C GLY A 177 -12.10 7.57 -10.20
N VAL A 178 -13.24 7.61 -10.85
CA VAL A 178 -13.94 6.43 -11.39
C VAL A 178 -13.11 5.73 -12.47
N ASP A 179 -12.47 6.49 -13.37
CA ASP A 179 -11.71 5.92 -14.49
C ASP A 179 -10.49 5.14 -14.00
N HIS A 180 -9.79 5.66 -12.99
CA HIS A 180 -8.66 4.96 -12.38
C HIS A 180 -9.12 3.67 -11.70
N MET A 181 -10.21 3.71 -10.95
CA MET A 181 -10.75 2.53 -10.26
C MET A 181 -11.19 1.45 -11.25
N LEU A 182 -11.87 1.82 -12.36
CA LEU A 182 -12.27 0.90 -13.41
C LEU A 182 -11.05 0.23 -14.06
N LYS A 183 -10.03 1.03 -14.41
CA LYS A 183 -8.79 0.51 -14.98
C LYS A 183 -8.14 -0.51 -14.05
N ARG A 184 -7.98 -0.18 -12.77
CA ARG A 184 -7.39 -1.08 -11.77
C ARG A 184 -8.21 -2.37 -11.60
N ALA A 185 -9.53 -2.27 -11.58
CA ALA A 185 -10.40 -3.44 -11.47
C ALA A 185 -10.25 -4.38 -12.68
N GLN A 186 -10.15 -3.83 -13.90
CA GLN A 186 -9.92 -4.60 -15.11
C GLN A 186 -8.55 -5.30 -15.09
N GLU A 187 -7.47 -4.59 -14.74
CA GLU A 187 -6.12 -5.15 -14.61
C GLU A 187 -6.05 -6.31 -13.62
N VAL A 188 -6.76 -6.19 -12.50
CA VAL A 188 -6.87 -7.28 -11.51
C VAL A 188 -7.64 -8.46 -12.10
N GLN A 189 -8.78 -8.21 -12.77
CA GLN A 189 -9.63 -9.25 -13.34
C GLN A 189 -8.92 -10.05 -14.43
N GLU A 190 -8.13 -9.40 -15.29
CA GLU A 190 -7.38 -10.05 -16.37
C GLU A 190 -6.36 -11.07 -15.85
N ARG A 191 -5.89 -10.90 -14.62
CA ARG A 191 -4.93 -11.79 -13.96
C ARG A 191 -5.57 -12.95 -13.19
N VAL A 192 -6.90 -12.92 -13.00
CA VAL A 192 -7.60 -14.02 -12.33
C VAL A 192 -7.54 -15.25 -13.23
N PRO A 193 -6.92 -16.36 -12.81
CA PRO A 193 -6.96 -17.59 -13.57
C PRO A 193 -8.41 -18.02 -13.76
N LYS A 194 -8.84 -18.27 -15.00
CA LYS A 194 -10.22 -18.66 -15.35
C LYS A 194 -10.72 -19.92 -14.60
N ASN A 195 -9.79 -20.70 -14.07
CA ASN A 195 -10.06 -21.94 -13.34
C ASN A 195 -9.55 -21.90 -11.89
N SER A 196 -9.34 -20.72 -11.29
CA SER A 196 -8.79 -20.67 -9.94
C SER A 196 -9.85 -21.14 -8.94
N TYR A 197 -9.46 -22.09 -8.10
CA TYR A 197 -10.23 -22.66 -7.00
C TYR A 197 -10.64 -21.63 -5.92
N CYS A 198 -10.14 -20.41 -6.02
CA CYS A 198 -10.66 -19.26 -5.25
C CYS A 198 -12.14 -18.99 -5.52
N GLN A 199 -12.71 -19.59 -6.54
CA GLN A 199 -14.16 -19.60 -6.75
C GLN A 199 -14.92 -20.49 -5.77
N VAL A 200 -14.26 -21.43 -5.08
CA VAL A 200 -14.95 -22.51 -4.34
C VAL A 200 -14.72 -22.43 -2.82
N ILE A 201 -13.68 -21.78 -2.36
CA ILE A 201 -13.44 -21.68 -0.92
C ILE A 201 -14.07 -20.40 -0.39
N GLU A 202 -15.26 -20.58 0.21
CA GLU A 202 -16.06 -19.63 0.95
C GLU A 202 -16.78 -18.57 0.11
N GLY A 203 -18.10 -18.66 0.04
CA GLY A 203 -19.01 -17.71 -0.60
C GLY A 203 -18.82 -16.24 -0.22
N ASN A 204 -17.97 -15.94 0.76
CA ASN A 204 -17.55 -14.60 1.16
C ASN A 204 -16.39 -14.02 0.33
N ILE A 205 -15.53 -14.82 -0.26
CA ILE A 205 -14.39 -14.31 -1.04
C ILE A 205 -14.85 -13.92 -2.45
N LEU A 206 -15.70 -14.71 -3.07
CA LEU A 206 -16.28 -14.38 -4.37
C LEU A 206 -17.25 -13.20 -4.33
N GLN A 207 -18.04 -13.05 -3.27
CA GLN A 207 -18.81 -11.82 -3.09
C GLN A 207 -17.91 -10.61 -2.89
N LYS A 208 -16.77 -10.74 -2.24
CA LYS A 208 -15.76 -9.67 -2.17
C LYS A 208 -15.08 -9.45 -3.51
N PHE A 209 -14.77 -10.48 -4.29
CA PHE A 209 -14.07 -10.34 -5.58
C PHE A 209 -15.02 -10.04 -6.75
N SER A 210 -16.24 -10.55 -6.79
CA SER A 210 -17.27 -10.06 -7.71
C SER A 210 -17.67 -8.61 -7.40
N GLY A 211 -17.48 -8.16 -6.17
CA GLY A 211 -17.53 -6.74 -5.79
C GLY A 211 -16.33 -5.90 -6.26
N PHE A 212 -15.30 -6.50 -6.85
CA PHE A 212 -14.15 -5.74 -7.39
C PHE A 212 -14.41 -5.15 -8.78
N VAL A 213 -15.28 -5.77 -9.56
CA VAL A 213 -15.66 -5.22 -10.87
C VAL A 213 -17.04 -4.60 -10.75
N LYS A 214 -17.07 -3.48 -10.07
CA LYS A 214 -18.23 -2.59 -10.08
C LYS A 214 -18.31 -1.90 -11.43
N ASN A 215 -19.50 -1.61 -11.91
CA ASN A 215 -19.68 -0.77 -13.08
C ASN A 215 -19.36 0.71 -12.75
N ARG A 216 -19.29 1.55 -13.78
CA ARG A 216 -18.97 2.98 -13.63
C ARG A 216 -19.90 3.70 -12.65
N GLN A 217 -21.17 3.39 -12.65
CA GLN A 217 -22.18 4.02 -11.80
C GLN A 217 -21.96 3.63 -10.33
N GLU A 218 -21.71 2.36 -10.07
CA GLU A 218 -21.44 1.84 -8.72
C GLU A 218 -20.17 2.47 -8.10
N TYR A 219 -19.09 2.60 -8.87
CA TYR A 219 -17.88 3.31 -8.40
C TYR A 219 -18.13 4.79 -8.14
N LYS A 220 -18.94 5.44 -9.00
CA LYS A 220 -19.32 6.84 -8.79
C LYS A 220 -20.11 7.01 -7.49
N GLU A 221 -21.07 6.17 -7.24
CA GLU A 221 -21.89 6.17 -6.02
C GLU A 221 -21.02 5.91 -4.76
N GLU A 222 -20.08 4.99 -4.84
CA GLU A 222 -19.16 4.70 -3.74
C GLU A 222 -18.27 5.92 -3.42
N ILE A 223 -17.69 6.56 -4.44
CA ILE A 223 -16.92 7.80 -4.26
C ILE A 223 -17.78 8.89 -3.63
N GLU A 224 -19.00 9.13 -4.14
CA GLU A 224 -19.89 10.16 -3.61
C GLU A 224 -20.32 9.88 -2.17
N ASN A 225 -20.53 8.60 -1.82
CA ASN A 225 -20.86 8.23 -0.44
C ASN A 225 -19.67 8.47 0.49
N LEU A 226 -18.47 8.08 0.09
CA LEU A 226 -17.25 8.37 0.86
C LEU A 226 -17.02 9.87 1.02
N ILE A 227 -17.26 10.67 -0.02
CA ILE A 227 -17.10 12.13 0.04
C ILE A 227 -18.05 12.76 1.06
N LYS A 228 -19.29 12.26 1.20
CA LYS A 228 -20.24 12.75 2.21
C LYS A 228 -19.74 12.56 3.64
N GLU A 229 -18.98 11.50 3.89
CA GLU A 229 -18.45 11.16 5.21
C GLU A 229 -17.02 11.71 5.43
N ALA A 230 -16.34 12.06 4.34
CA ALA A 230 -14.94 12.48 4.36
C ALA A 230 -14.75 13.81 5.11
N LYS A 231 -13.68 13.87 5.88
CA LYS A 231 -13.23 15.06 6.61
C LYS A 231 -11.78 15.37 6.25
N PRO A 232 -11.33 16.62 6.43
CA PRO A 232 -9.91 16.94 6.35
C PRO A 232 -9.11 16.07 7.33
N ILE A 233 -8.06 15.42 6.81
CA ILE A 233 -7.21 14.50 7.58
C ILE A 233 -5.83 15.12 7.82
N ILE A 234 -5.35 15.92 6.86
CA ILE A 234 -4.04 16.60 6.87
C ILE A 234 -4.17 18.08 6.53
#